data_43246b7a3d2f18fa93a5c8be34f8868c
#
_entry.id   43246b7a3d2f18fa93a5c8be34f8868c
#
_cell.length_a   1.000
_cell.length_b   1.000
_cell.length_c   1.000
_cell.angle_alpha   90.00
_cell.angle_beta   90.00
_cell.angle_gamma   90.00
#
_symmetry.space_group_name_H-M   'P 1'
#
loop_
_entity.id
_entity.type
_entity.pdbx_description
1 polymer ?
#
loop_
_entity_poly.entity_id
_entity_poly.type
_entity_poly.pdbx_seq_one_letter_code
_entity_poly.pdbx_strand_id
1 'polypeptide(L)'
;DGRPNWSKFDHATATAAAMAYITINQGDRVGLAVYADELRAIVDRSARKSSWKQIVDALALHPVDRHTDIVRVMDQTLAKVSNKCLIVIVSDFFDDAENIRSAFAKAKHRGHDLIALQVLDKAELSFEFDDPAAFEGLESEPTLRIDPRALRKEYLEAINTHIDLVSRHARSFGFDHQVVSTHKWLGPTLAKFVARRNAASSLRGG
;
A
#
# COMPACT_ATOMS: atom_id res chain seq x y z
N ASP A 1 -6.35 21.40 12.97
CA ASP A 1 -6.13 20.14 13.71
C ASP A 1 -4.66 19.81 13.97
N GLY A 2 -3.69 20.63 13.50
CA GLY A 2 -2.25 20.40 13.70
C GLY A 2 -1.69 19.14 13.02
N ARG A 3 -2.46 18.49 12.17
CA ARG A 3 -1.98 17.35 11.38
C ARG A 3 -1.24 17.85 10.15
N PRO A 4 -0.12 17.20 9.75
CA PRO A 4 0.52 17.53 8.50
C PRO A 4 -0.46 17.27 7.35
N ASN A 5 -0.45 18.17 6.36
CA ASN A 5 -1.21 17.98 5.12
C ASN A 5 -0.46 16.98 4.22
N TRP A 6 -0.53 15.69 4.58
CA TRP A 6 0.18 14.62 3.90
C TRP A 6 -0.58 14.15 2.68
N SER A 7 0.11 14.04 1.57
CA SER A 7 -0.39 13.30 0.40
C SER A 7 -0.52 11.80 0.70
N LYS A 8 -1.18 11.06 -0.16
CA LYS A 8 -1.20 9.59 -0.09
C LYS A 8 0.22 9.01 -0.09
N PHE A 9 1.10 9.58 -0.91
CA PHE A 9 2.50 9.15 -0.99
C PHE A 9 3.24 9.39 0.32
N ASP A 10 3.11 10.59 0.93
CA ASP A 10 3.74 10.88 2.23
C ASP A 10 3.27 9.92 3.32
N HIS A 11 1.97 9.62 3.34
CA HIS A 11 1.39 8.69 4.31
C HIS A 11 1.88 7.26 4.08
N ALA A 12 1.96 6.82 2.82
CA ALA A 12 2.46 5.50 2.45
C ALA A 12 3.94 5.34 2.81
N THR A 13 4.78 6.33 2.49
CA THR A 13 6.21 6.31 2.80
C THR A 13 6.47 6.35 4.29
N ALA A 14 5.74 7.17 5.05
CA ALA A 14 5.83 7.19 6.52
C ALA A 14 5.41 5.85 7.13
N THR A 15 4.35 5.21 6.60
CA THR A 15 3.91 3.88 7.02
C THR A 15 5.00 2.84 6.76
N ALA A 16 5.56 2.81 5.56
CA ALA A 16 6.62 1.86 5.18
C ALA A 16 7.88 2.06 6.03
N ALA A 17 8.33 3.31 6.21
CA ALA A 17 9.49 3.65 7.04
C ALA A 17 9.30 3.23 8.50
N ALA A 18 8.12 3.49 9.08
CA ALA A 18 7.81 3.11 10.46
C ALA A 18 7.77 1.58 10.63
N MET A 19 7.16 0.84 9.69
CA MET A 19 7.16 -0.62 9.71
C MET A 19 8.57 -1.20 9.60
N ALA A 20 9.39 -0.65 8.71
CA ALA A 20 10.79 -1.05 8.58
C ALA A 20 11.57 -0.80 9.88
N TYR A 21 11.38 0.37 10.52
CA TYR A 21 11.99 0.69 11.79
C TYR A 21 11.65 -0.31 12.90
N ILE A 22 10.35 -0.61 13.05
CA ILE A 22 9.87 -1.59 14.04
C ILE A 22 10.49 -2.96 13.76
N THR A 23 10.49 -3.40 12.51
CA THR A 23 10.99 -4.71 12.08
C THR A 23 12.49 -4.86 12.37
N ILE A 24 13.31 -3.85 12.05
CA ILE A 24 14.75 -3.84 12.32
C ILE A 24 15.03 -3.85 13.83
N ASN A 25 14.28 -3.05 14.61
CA ASN A 25 14.48 -3.00 16.06
C ASN A 25 14.09 -4.30 16.79
N GLN A 26 13.27 -5.13 16.15
CA GLN A 26 12.95 -6.49 16.62
C GLN A 26 13.97 -7.55 16.16
N GLY A 27 15.02 -7.14 15.46
CA GLY A 27 16.08 -8.01 14.98
C GLY A 27 15.75 -8.76 13.69
N ASP A 28 14.62 -8.45 13.04
CA ASP A 28 14.25 -9.09 11.79
C ASP A 28 14.78 -8.37 10.57
N ARG A 29 14.91 -9.13 9.48
CA ARG A 29 15.39 -8.62 8.19
C ARG A 29 14.25 -7.97 7.42
N VAL A 30 14.44 -6.72 7.02
CA VAL A 30 13.53 -5.98 6.15
C VAL A 30 14.27 -5.51 4.90
N GLY A 31 13.59 -5.48 3.78
CA GLY A 31 13.99 -4.85 2.53
C GLY A 31 12.86 -3.95 2.03
N LEU A 32 13.13 -3.16 1.01
CA LEU A 32 12.17 -2.26 0.39
C LEU A 32 12.22 -2.43 -1.13
N ALA A 33 11.05 -2.37 -1.76
CA ALA A 33 10.89 -2.14 -3.19
C ALA A 33 10.01 -0.90 -3.38
N VAL A 34 10.51 0.12 -4.06
CA VAL A 34 9.75 1.29 -4.49
C VAL A 34 9.40 1.12 -5.96
N TYR A 35 8.14 1.32 -6.31
CA TYR A 35 7.65 1.06 -7.65
C TYR A 35 6.61 2.08 -8.11
N ALA A 36 6.49 2.20 -9.44
CA ALA A 36 5.40 2.87 -10.15
C ALA A 36 4.95 1.94 -11.29
N ASP A 37 5.16 2.32 -12.53
CA ASP A 37 5.03 1.46 -13.73
C ASP A 37 6.07 0.32 -13.76
N GLU A 38 7.19 0.49 -13.03
CA GLU A 38 8.24 -0.50 -12.85
C GLU A 38 8.94 -0.35 -11.49
N LEU A 39 9.83 -1.27 -11.18
CA LEU A 39 10.66 -1.20 -9.98
C LEU A 39 11.64 -0.03 -10.08
N ARG A 40 11.50 0.98 -9.21
CA ARG A 40 12.31 2.21 -9.18
C ARG A 40 13.54 2.07 -8.29
N ALA A 41 13.36 1.45 -7.13
CA ALA A 41 14.45 1.22 -6.20
C ALA A 41 14.24 -0.08 -5.43
N ILE A 42 15.35 -0.71 -5.05
CA ILE A 42 15.34 -1.86 -4.17
C ILE A 42 16.41 -1.69 -3.09
N VAL A 43 16.03 -2.00 -1.86
CA VAL A 43 16.94 -2.12 -0.72
C VAL A 43 16.91 -3.56 -0.26
N ASP A 44 18.06 -4.21 -0.27
CA ASP A 44 18.18 -5.61 0.11
C ASP A 44 17.82 -5.87 1.56
N ARG A 45 17.32 -7.06 1.85
CA ARG A 45 16.89 -7.45 3.19
C ARG A 45 18.05 -7.51 4.18
N SER A 46 17.97 -6.70 5.23
CA SER A 46 18.97 -6.60 6.28
C SER A 46 18.32 -6.37 7.65
N ALA A 47 18.94 -6.86 8.71
CA ALA A 47 18.60 -6.55 10.11
C ALA A 47 19.51 -5.45 10.71
N ARG A 48 20.40 -4.87 9.92
CA ARG A 48 21.32 -3.82 10.39
C ARG A 48 20.56 -2.52 10.59
N LYS A 49 20.78 -1.83 11.71
CA LYS A 49 20.15 -0.52 11.99
C LYS A 49 20.44 0.54 10.90
N SER A 50 21.62 0.48 10.27
CA SER A 50 21.98 1.37 9.15
C SER A 50 21.08 1.18 7.90
N SER A 51 20.47 0.02 7.73
CA SER A 51 19.57 -0.26 6.60
C SER A 51 18.29 0.56 6.66
N TRP A 52 17.86 1.00 7.85
CA TRP A 52 16.71 1.90 7.97
C TRP A 52 16.96 3.24 7.26
N LYS A 53 18.17 3.79 7.38
CA LYS A 53 18.52 5.03 6.65
C LYS A 53 18.45 4.81 5.14
N GLN A 54 18.96 3.69 4.63
CA GLN A 54 18.89 3.37 3.20
C GLN A 54 17.43 3.27 2.71
N ILE A 55 16.54 2.70 3.53
CA ILE A 55 15.11 2.62 3.24
C ILE A 55 14.49 4.01 3.16
N VAL A 56 14.76 4.87 4.15
CA VAL A 56 14.25 6.25 4.17
C VAL A 56 14.77 7.05 2.98
N ASP A 57 16.07 6.97 2.68
CA ASP A 57 16.68 7.64 1.53
C ASP A 57 16.04 7.18 0.20
N ALA A 58 15.81 5.87 0.04
CA ALA A 58 15.15 5.33 -1.16
C ALA A 58 13.70 5.82 -1.32
N LEU A 59 12.93 5.90 -0.23
CA LEU A 59 11.56 6.42 -0.23
C LEU A 59 11.52 7.93 -0.57
N ALA A 60 12.51 8.70 -0.11
CA ALA A 60 12.58 10.14 -0.36
C ALA A 60 13.02 10.49 -1.79
N LEU A 61 13.86 9.65 -2.41
CA LEU A 61 14.45 9.93 -3.74
C LEU A 61 13.57 9.48 -4.91
N HIS A 62 12.56 8.66 -4.68
CA HIS A 62 11.76 8.05 -5.73
C HIS A 62 10.26 8.32 -5.53
N PRO A 63 9.80 9.57 -5.72
CA PRO A 63 8.38 9.87 -5.72
C PRO A 63 7.69 9.09 -6.86
N VAL A 64 6.49 8.58 -6.59
CA VAL A 64 5.70 7.81 -7.55
C VAL A 64 4.70 8.75 -8.21
N ASP A 65 4.76 8.87 -9.54
CA ASP A 65 3.98 9.81 -10.34
C ASP A 65 3.31 9.17 -11.58
N ARG A 66 3.32 7.83 -11.69
CA ARG A 66 2.83 7.10 -12.85
C ARG A 66 1.91 5.95 -12.47
N HIS A 67 1.13 5.53 -13.46
CA HIS A 67 0.25 4.36 -13.36
C HIS A 67 1.04 3.10 -12.97
N THR A 68 0.50 2.31 -12.07
CA THR A 68 1.16 1.11 -11.55
C THR A 68 0.73 -0.13 -12.34
N ASP A 69 1.70 -0.97 -12.72
CA ASP A 69 1.47 -2.36 -13.14
C ASP A 69 1.84 -3.30 -11.98
N ILE A 70 0.86 -3.62 -11.15
CA ILE A 70 1.08 -4.43 -9.94
C ILE A 70 1.58 -5.84 -10.25
N VAL A 71 1.22 -6.41 -11.41
CA VAL A 71 1.65 -7.76 -11.83
C VAL A 71 3.13 -7.76 -12.15
N ARG A 72 3.57 -6.82 -12.97
CA ARG A 72 4.98 -6.64 -13.34
C ARG A 72 5.86 -6.37 -12.12
N VAL A 73 5.41 -5.48 -11.25
CA VAL A 73 6.12 -5.15 -10.01
C VAL A 73 6.24 -6.35 -9.09
N MET A 74 5.18 -7.15 -8.96
CA MET A 74 5.21 -8.38 -8.18
C MET A 74 6.22 -9.37 -8.76
N ASP A 75 6.25 -9.58 -10.07
CA ASP A 75 7.22 -10.46 -10.72
C ASP A 75 8.67 -10.02 -10.49
N GLN A 76 8.94 -8.72 -10.66
CA GLN A 76 10.27 -8.15 -10.42
C GLN A 76 10.70 -8.27 -8.95
N THR A 77 9.78 -8.04 -8.02
CA THR A 77 10.04 -8.16 -6.58
C THR A 77 10.29 -9.62 -6.20
N LEU A 78 9.45 -10.54 -6.66
CA LEU A 78 9.58 -11.97 -6.37
C LEU A 78 10.85 -12.59 -6.98
N ALA A 79 11.35 -12.05 -8.08
CA ALA A 79 12.63 -12.46 -8.66
C ALA A 79 13.83 -12.13 -7.75
N LYS A 80 13.72 -11.13 -6.87
CA LYS A 80 14.75 -10.71 -5.92
C LYS A 80 14.63 -11.38 -4.54
N VAL A 81 13.52 -12.08 -4.28
CA VAL A 81 13.23 -12.69 -2.98
C VAL A 81 13.35 -14.20 -3.06
N SER A 82 14.43 -14.75 -2.50
CA SER A 82 14.73 -16.20 -2.57
C SER A 82 14.02 -17.04 -1.49
N ASN A 83 13.69 -16.45 -0.33
CA ASN A 83 13.12 -17.17 0.81
C ASN A 83 11.71 -16.66 1.13
N LYS A 84 10.87 -17.54 1.68
CA LYS A 84 9.54 -17.17 2.17
C LYS A 84 9.63 -15.99 3.13
N CYS A 85 8.77 -15.01 2.95
CA CYS A 85 8.71 -13.81 3.79
C CYS A 85 7.28 -13.28 3.87
N LEU A 86 7.07 -12.32 4.75
CA LEU A 86 5.91 -11.46 4.74
C LEU A 86 6.16 -10.32 3.74
N ILE A 87 5.28 -10.17 2.76
CA ILE A 87 5.25 -9.03 1.84
C ILE A 87 4.21 -8.04 2.37
N VAL A 88 4.58 -6.77 2.48
CA VAL A 88 3.64 -5.70 2.78
C VAL A 88 3.56 -4.79 1.56
N ILE A 89 2.39 -4.76 0.92
CA ILE A 89 2.13 -3.83 -0.18
C ILE A 89 1.44 -2.61 0.38
N VAL A 90 1.98 -1.43 0.10
CA VAL A 90 1.41 -0.14 0.49
C VAL A 90 1.08 0.62 -0.79
N SER A 91 -0.19 0.67 -1.15
CA SER A 91 -0.69 1.19 -2.44
C SER A 91 -2.16 1.62 -2.28
N ASP A 92 -2.69 2.42 -3.20
CA ASP A 92 -4.14 2.61 -3.33
C ASP A 92 -4.83 1.47 -4.08
N PHE A 93 -4.05 0.59 -4.73
CA PHE A 93 -4.52 -0.55 -5.52
C PHE A 93 -5.44 -0.15 -6.68
N PHE A 94 -5.33 1.08 -7.22
CA PHE A 94 -6.06 1.45 -8.42
C PHE A 94 -5.45 0.77 -9.66
N ASP A 95 -5.85 -0.49 -9.86
CA ASP A 95 -5.45 -1.36 -10.95
C ASP A 95 -6.62 -2.31 -11.27
N ASP A 96 -6.55 -3.00 -12.39
CA ASP A 96 -7.57 -3.97 -12.78
C ASP A 96 -7.70 -5.10 -11.75
N ALA A 97 -8.94 -5.52 -11.50
CA ALA A 97 -9.26 -6.59 -10.54
C ALA A 97 -8.46 -7.88 -10.77
N GLU A 98 -8.31 -8.28 -12.03
CA GLU A 98 -7.54 -9.48 -12.38
C GLU A 98 -6.04 -9.30 -12.19
N ASN A 99 -5.51 -8.09 -12.37
CA ASN A 99 -4.11 -7.78 -12.09
C ASN A 99 -3.83 -7.89 -10.59
N ILE A 100 -4.67 -7.31 -9.74
CA ILE A 100 -4.55 -7.41 -8.28
C ILE A 100 -4.62 -8.88 -7.86
N ARG A 101 -5.59 -9.63 -8.36
CA ARG A 101 -5.75 -11.06 -8.07
C ARG A 101 -4.53 -11.86 -8.52
N SER A 102 -4.01 -11.60 -9.72
CA SER A 102 -2.84 -12.26 -10.28
C SER A 102 -1.59 -11.99 -9.43
N ALA A 103 -1.36 -10.74 -9.00
CA ALA A 103 -0.25 -10.39 -8.13
C ALA A 103 -0.31 -11.15 -6.80
N PHE A 104 -1.49 -11.24 -6.16
CA PHE A 104 -1.67 -11.99 -4.93
C PHE A 104 -1.47 -13.51 -5.14
N ALA A 105 -1.98 -14.06 -6.24
CA ALA A 105 -1.78 -15.46 -6.59
C ALA A 105 -0.29 -15.82 -6.75
N LYS A 106 0.50 -14.93 -7.39
CA LYS A 106 1.95 -15.10 -7.54
C LYS A 106 2.68 -15.14 -6.20
N ALA A 107 2.34 -14.22 -5.27
CA ALA A 107 2.89 -14.22 -3.92
C ALA A 107 2.55 -15.52 -3.18
N LYS A 108 1.29 -15.97 -3.26
CA LYS A 108 0.83 -17.22 -2.65
C LYS A 108 1.53 -18.44 -3.21
N HIS A 109 1.65 -18.52 -4.54
CA HIS A 109 2.30 -19.64 -5.22
C HIS A 109 3.78 -19.81 -4.81
N ARG A 110 4.47 -18.67 -4.58
CA ARG A 110 5.84 -18.67 -4.03
C ARG A 110 5.90 -18.94 -2.52
N GLY A 111 4.76 -19.12 -1.86
CA GLY A 111 4.65 -19.42 -0.44
C GLY A 111 4.91 -18.24 0.49
N HIS A 112 4.80 -17.01 -0.03
CA HIS A 112 4.87 -15.79 0.78
C HIS A 112 3.55 -15.58 1.52
N ASP A 113 3.62 -14.87 2.66
CA ASP A 113 2.47 -14.24 3.29
C ASP A 113 2.38 -12.79 2.83
N LEU A 114 1.18 -12.18 2.88
CA LEU A 114 0.97 -10.83 2.37
C LEU A 114 -0.01 -10.04 3.24
N ILE A 115 0.30 -8.76 3.41
CA ILE A 115 -0.61 -7.75 3.95
C ILE A 115 -0.77 -6.66 2.89
N ALA A 116 -2.00 -6.41 2.46
CA ALA A 116 -2.35 -5.30 1.57
C ALA A 116 -2.81 -4.10 2.42
N LEU A 117 -2.02 -3.04 2.43
CA LEU A 117 -2.36 -1.75 3.05
C LEU A 117 -2.84 -0.81 1.97
N GLN A 118 -4.16 -0.65 1.86
CA GLN A 118 -4.79 0.23 0.88
C GLN A 118 -4.85 1.66 1.43
N VAL A 119 -3.99 2.54 0.90
CA VAL A 119 -3.90 3.94 1.33
C VAL A 119 -4.86 4.78 0.49
N LEU A 120 -5.85 5.38 1.17
CA LEU A 120 -6.85 6.22 0.54
C LEU A 120 -6.94 7.57 1.25
N ASP A 121 -7.19 8.62 0.48
CA ASP A 121 -7.42 9.95 1.03
C ASP A 121 -8.82 10.06 1.67
N LYS A 122 -8.97 11.01 2.61
CA LYS A 122 -10.28 11.29 3.19
C LYS A 122 -11.27 11.69 2.11
N ALA A 123 -10.85 12.50 1.15
CA ALA A 123 -11.71 12.97 0.07
C ALA A 123 -12.20 11.79 -0.80
N GLU A 124 -11.35 10.78 -1.05
CA GLU A 124 -11.75 9.56 -1.76
C GLU A 124 -12.74 8.71 -0.96
N LEU A 125 -12.61 8.69 0.37
CA LEU A 125 -13.49 7.89 1.24
C LEU A 125 -14.84 8.54 1.55
N SER A 126 -14.92 9.87 1.56
CA SER A 126 -16.13 10.60 1.96
C SER A 126 -16.78 11.42 0.84
N PHE A 127 -15.99 11.76 -0.19
CA PHE A 127 -16.40 12.62 -1.31
C PHE A 127 -17.10 13.89 -0.82
N GLU A 128 -16.48 14.57 0.14
CA GLU A 128 -17.03 15.79 0.77
C GLU A 128 -16.60 17.03 -0.04
N PHE A 129 -17.12 17.18 -1.25
CA PHE A 129 -16.99 18.37 -2.08
C PHE A 129 -18.32 19.09 -2.12
N ASP A 130 -18.36 20.31 -1.59
CA ASP A 130 -19.60 21.09 -1.49
C ASP A 130 -19.82 22.01 -2.68
N ASP A 131 -18.76 22.48 -3.31
CA ASP A 131 -18.80 23.42 -4.44
C ASP A 131 -18.55 22.74 -5.79
N PRO A 132 -19.19 23.23 -6.88
CA PRO A 132 -18.85 22.80 -8.23
C PRO A 132 -17.36 23.03 -8.49
N ALA A 133 -16.62 21.95 -8.65
CA ALA A 133 -15.19 21.97 -8.90
C ALA A 133 -14.90 21.47 -10.32
N ALA A 134 -13.83 21.99 -10.90
CA ALA A 134 -13.24 21.37 -12.09
C ALA A 134 -12.45 20.14 -11.63
N PHE A 135 -12.88 18.96 -12.03
CA PHE A 135 -12.12 17.75 -11.82
C PHE A 135 -11.11 17.61 -12.95
N GLU A 136 -9.83 17.77 -12.63
CA GLU A 136 -8.73 17.50 -13.56
C GLU A 136 -8.23 16.09 -13.32
N GLY A 137 -8.22 15.28 -14.38
CA GLY A 137 -7.59 13.97 -14.35
C GLY A 137 -6.08 14.12 -14.15
N LEU A 138 -5.50 13.37 -13.23
CA LEU A 138 -4.06 13.40 -12.94
C LEU A 138 -3.22 12.82 -14.09
N GLU A 139 -3.86 12.10 -15.03
CA GLU A 139 -3.21 11.32 -16.09
C GLU A 139 -3.66 11.73 -17.52
N SER A 140 -3.74 13.05 -17.80
CA SER A 140 -4.11 13.58 -19.12
C SER A 140 -5.59 13.39 -19.53
N GLU A 141 -6.46 13.13 -18.61
CA GLU A 141 -7.90 13.07 -18.84
C GLU A 141 -8.50 14.50 -19.00
N PRO A 142 -9.57 14.65 -19.79
CA PRO A 142 -10.19 15.95 -20.00
C PRO A 142 -10.82 16.47 -18.69
N THR A 143 -10.67 17.78 -18.46
CA THR A 143 -11.33 18.47 -17.33
C THR A 143 -12.84 18.37 -17.46
N LEU A 144 -13.48 17.70 -16.50
CA LEU A 144 -14.93 17.58 -16.42
C LEU A 144 -15.49 18.55 -15.37
N ARG A 145 -16.36 19.45 -15.81
CA ARG A 145 -17.15 20.27 -14.88
C ARG A 145 -18.45 19.54 -14.53
N ILE A 146 -18.47 18.95 -13.36
CA ILE A 146 -19.61 18.15 -12.90
C ILE A 146 -20.05 18.67 -11.53
N ASP A 147 -21.34 18.60 -11.25
CA ASP A 147 -21.85 18.83 -9.90
C ASP A 147 -21.42 17.67 -8.99
N PRO A 148 -20.55 17.89 -8.00
CA PRO A 148 -20.04 16.83 -7.12
C PRO A 148 -21.16 16.09 -6.40
N ARG A 149 -22.26 16.79 -6.08
CA ARG A 149 -23.39 16.21 -5.34
C ARG A 149 -24.12 15.16 -6.16
N ALA A 150 -24.21 15.36 -7.48
CA ALA A 150 -24.85 14.39 -8.38
C ALA A 150 -24.01 13.10 -8.50
N LEU A 151 -22.69 13.21 -8.46
CA LEU A 151 -21.78 12.07 -8.59
C LEU A 151 -21.46 11.35 -7.28
N ARG A 152 -21.71 11.99 -6.15
CA ARG A 152 -21.27 11.47 -4.84
C ARG A 152 -21.71 10.03 -4.58
N LYS A 153 -22.94 9.73 -4.90
CA LYS A 153 -23.49 8.38 -4.65
C LYS A 153 -22.78 7.33 -5.46
N GLU A 154 -22.70 7.54 -6.76
CA GLU A 154 -22.06 6.61 -7.71
C GLU A 154 -20.56 6.45 -7.41
N TYR A 155 -19.88 7.54 -7.08
CA TYR A 155 -18.49 7.52 -6.69
C TYR A 155 -18.25 6.68 -5.42
N LEU A 156 -19.06 6.93 -4.37
CA LEU A 156 -18.95 6.18 -3.11
C LEU A 156 -19.30 4.71 -3.28
N GLU A 157 -20.22 4.36 -4.15
CA GLU A 157 -20.51 2.98 -4.52
C GLU A 157 -19.33 2.34 -5.25
N ALA A 158 -18.71 3.05 -6.18
CA ALA A 158 -17.54 2.57 -6.93
C ALA A 158 -16.34 2.33 -6.02
N ILE A 159 -15.98 3.30 -5.17
CA ILE A 159 -14.82 3.18 -4.27
C ILE A 159 -15.03 2.06 -3.23
N ASN A 160 -16.24 1.94 -2.66
CA ASN A 160 -16.54 0.86 -1.72
C ASN A 160 -16.50 -0.51 -2.42
N THR A 161 -17.01 -0.62 -3.65
CA THR A 161 -16.92 -1.84 -4.46
C THR A 161 -15.47 -2.23 -4.72
N HIS A 162 -14.61 -1.26 -5.01
CA HIS A 162 -13.18 -1.48 -5.20
C HIS A 162 -12.48 -1.94 -3.90
N ILE A 163 -12.75 -1.28 -2.77
CA ILE A 163 -12.24 -1.70 -1.46
C ILE A 163 -12.64 -3.15 -1.14
N ASP A 164 -13.91 -3.49 -1.34
CA ASP A 164 -14.42 -4.83 -1.12
C ASP A 164 -13.80 -5.87 -2.05
N LEU A 165 -13.49 -5.49 -3.29
CA LEU A 165 -12.82 -6.33 -4.27
C LEU A 165 -11.40 -6.68 -3.81
N VAL A 166 -10.59 -5.68 -3.44
CA VAL A 166 -9.23 -5.89 -2.91
C VAL A 166 -9.28 -6.78 -1.67
N SER A 167 -10.24 -6.51 -0.76
CA SER A 167 -10.44 -7.30 0.45
C SER A 167 -10.79 -8.76 0.16
N ARG A 168 -11.72 -9.02 -0.77
CA ARG A 168 -12.10 -10.38 -1.18
C ARG A 168 -10.92 -11.12 -1.81
N HIS A 169 -10.16 -10.47 -2.69
CA HIS A 169 -8.98 -11.09 -3.29
C HIS A 169 -7.93 -11.43 -2.24
N ALA A 170 -7.60 -10.52 -1.32
CA ALA A 170 -6.66 -10.81 -0.24
C ALA A 170 -7.11 -12.03 0.59
N ARG A 171 -8.36 -12.03 1.06
CA ARG A 171 -8.92 -13.12 1.88
C ARG A 171 -8.95 -14.46 1.14
N SER A 172 -9.22 -14.48 -0.17
CA SER A 172 -9.27 -15.73 -0.96
C SER A 172 -7.93 -16.46 -0.99
N PHE A 173 -6.81 -15.74 -0.80
CA PHE A 173 -5.47 -16.31 -0.67
C PHE A 173 -5.01 -16.46 0.80
N GLY A 174 -5.85 -16.13 1.77
CA GLY A 174 -5.52 -16.13 3.20
C GLY A 174 -4.60 -14.97 3.61
N PHE A 175 -4.65 -13.87 2.87
CA PHE A 175 -3.92 -12.63 3.12
C PHE A 175 -4.77 -11.62 3.88
N ASP A 176 -4.12 -10.65 4.53
CA ASP A 176 -4.81 -9.53 5.18
C ASP A 176 -4.91 -8.33 4.26
N HIS A 177 -6.03 -7.63 4.43
CA HIS A 177 -6.27 -6.33 3.83
C HIS A 177 -6.69 -5.33 4.90
N GLN A 178 -6.17 -4.11 4.80
CA GLN A 178 -6.54 -3.00 5.67
C GLN A 178 -6.56 -1.69 4.89
N VAL A 179 -7.67 -0.95 4.98
CA VAL A 179 -7.74 0.43 4.50
C VAL A 179 -7.03 1.35 5.51
N VAL A 180 -6.15 2.18 4.99
CA VAL A 180 -5.35 3.18 5.72
C VAL A 180 -5.73 4.55 5.19
N SER A 181 -6.47 5.33 5.98
CA SER A 181 -6.85 6.69 5.59
C SER A 181 -5.75 7.68 5.94
N THR A 182 -5.41 8.57 5.00
CA THR A 182 -4.42 9.66 5.22
C THR A 182 -4.80 10.58 6.36
N HIS A 183 -6.08 10.64 6.70
CA HIS A 183 -6.61 11.46 7.81
C HIS A 183 -6.52 10.78 9.18
N LYS A 184 -6.13 9.51 9.26
CA LYS A 184 -6.00 8.76 10.52
C LYS A 184 -4.55 8.63 10.93
N TRP A 185 -4.32 8.54 12.24
CA TRP A 185 -3.00 8.28 12.79
C TRP A 185 -2.48 6.89 12.37
N LEU A 186 -1.17 6.79 12.11
CA LEU A 186 -0.52 5.54 11.75
C LEU A 186 -0.56 4.47 12.87
N GLY A 187 -0.65 4.90 14.13
CA GLY A 187 -0.58 4.01 15.30
C GLY A 187 -1.45 2.76 15.22
N PRO A 188 -2.75 2.86 14.93
CA PRO A 188 -3.62 1.69 14.81
C PRO A 188 -3.19 0.71 13.71
N THR A 189 -2.72 1.23 12.57
CA THR A 189 -2.19 0.40 11.46
C THR A 189 -0.93 -0.35 11.90
N LEU A 190 0.00 0.36 12.53
CA LEU A 190 1.23 -0.23 13.04
C LEU A 190 0.98 -1.25 14.15
N ALA A 191 0.03 -0.99 15.05
CA ALA A 191 -0.36 -1.92 16.11
C ALA A 191 -0.89 -3.25 15.54
N LYS A 192 -1.76 -3.18 14.53
CA LYS A 192 -2.27 -4.40 13.84
C LYS A 192 -1.14 -5.16 13.14
N PHE A 193 -0.23 -4.46 12.48
CA PHE A 193 0.94 -5.08 11.85
C PHE A 193 1.79 -5.84 12.86
N VAL A 194 2.13 -5.21 14.00
CA VAL A 194 2.93 -5.84 15.06
C VAL A 194 2.19 -7.04 15.66
N ALA A 195 0.90 -6.92 15.95
CA ALA A 195 0.09 -8.01 16.51
C ALA A 195 0.07 -9.24 15.58
N ARG A 196 -0.15 -9.03 14.27
CA ARG A 196 -0.13 -10.13 13.30
C ARG A 196 1.23 -10.80 13.22
N ARG A 197 2.28 -10.02 13.20
CA ARG A 197 3.65 -10.54 13.14
C ARG A 197 3.99 -11.40 14.36
N ASN A 198 3.61 -10.95 15.56
CA ASN A 198 3.81 -11.70 16.79
C ASN A 198 3.04 -13.03 16.78
N ALA A 199 1.80 -13.05 16.28
CA ALA A 199 1.02 -14.27 16.10
C ALA A 199 1.69 -15.25 15.11
N ALA A 200 2.25 -14.75 14.00
CA ALA A 200 2.97 -15.59 13.03
C ALA A 200 4.30 -16.15 13.58
N SER A 201 4.96 -15.43 14.48
CA SER A 201 6.20 -15.87 15.14
C SER A 201 5.92 -16.98 16.18
N SER A 202 4.84 -16.89 16.92
CA SER A 202 4.45 -17.91 17.92
C SER A 202 4.10 -19.26 17.28
N LEU A 203 3.58 -19.27 16.06
CA LEU A 203 3.26 -20.49 15.31
C LEU A 203 4.50 -21.18 14.70
N ARG A 204 5.65 -20.52 14.65
CA ARG A 204 6.91 -21.06 14.12
C ARG A 204 7.88 -21.55 15.21
N GLY A 205 7.61 -21.23 16.48
CA GLY A 205 8.43 -21.60 17.65
C GLY A 205 7.88 -22.75 18.47
N GLY A 206 6.82 -23.39 18.06
CA GLY A 206 6.28 -24.66 18.56
C GLY A 206 6.45 -25.73 17.51
#